data_beff65ea4b3c5bfcb7c8673ecaca15e3
#
_entry.id   beff65ea4b3c5bfcb7c8673ecaca15e3
#
_cell.length_a   1.000
_cell.length_b   1.000
_cell.length_c   1.000
_cell.angle_alpha   90.00
_cell.angle_beta   90.00
_cell.angle_gamma   90.00
#
_symmetry.space_group_name_H-M   'P 1'
#
loop_
_entity.id
_entity.type
_entity.pdbx_description
1 polymer ?
#
loop_
_entity_poly.entity_id
_entity_poly.type
_entity_poly.pdbx_seq_one_letter_code
_entity_poly.pdbx_strand_id
1 'polypeptide(L)'
;MNNMPRLALKRAFMDIITDQLGLDLNAEHAKLSSDTDATVWIVEMDETFTPIRGSGNGQLSSLNIEFQVFSSRGETAVHKAVYDLIKIDATNPRLIETGIRIMDINPVASKTAWEDDSSDGYVVATLTLKIDYQARF
;
A
#
# COMPACT_ATOMS: atom_id res chain seq x y z
N MET A 1 13.49 -15.96 -10.01
CA MET A 1 12.13 -15.55 -10.40
C MET A 1 11.19 -15.67 -9.23
N ASN A 2 10.35 -14.69 -9.03
CA ASN A 2 9.45 -14.67 -7.90
C ASN A 2 8.16 -15.41 -8.23
N ASN A 3 7.90 -16.52 -7.54
CA ASN A 3 6.71 -17.34 -7.79
C ASN A 3 5.45 -16.79 -7.09
N MET A 4 5.61 -15.81 -6.24
CA MET A 4 4.49 -15.20 -5.50
C MET A 4 4.59 -13.68 -5.57
N PRO A 5 4.31 -13.10 -6.76
CA PRO A 5 4.52 -11.65 -6.94
C PRO A 5 3.69 -10.80 -5.98
N ARG A 6 2.46 -11.18 -5.71
CA ARG A 6 1.59 -10.43 -4.80
C ARG A 6 2.19 -10.34 -3.39
N LEU A 7 2.75 -11.43 -2.90
CA LEU A 7 3.39 -11.46 -1.58
C LEU A 7 4.66 -10.61 -1.57
N ALA A 8 5.46 -10.68 -2.64
CA ALA A 8 6.67 -9.88 -2.76
C ALA A 8 6.36 -8.39 -2.80
N LEU A 9 5.32 -8.01 -3.52
CA LEU A 9 4.87 -6.61 -3.56
C LEU A 9 4.39 -6.14 -2.20
N LYS A 10 3.61 -6.97 -1.50
CA LYS A 10 3.15 -6.66 -0.15
C LYS A 10 4.34 -6.39 0.78
N ARG A 11 5.32 -7.28 0.77
CA ARG A 11 6.51 -7.14 1.62
C ARG A 11 7.33 -5.90 1.27
N ALA A 12 7.44 -5.60 -0.03
CA ALA A 12 8.15 -4.40 -0.47
C ALA A 12 7.46 -3.14 0.04
N PHE A 13 6.13 -3.08 -0.03
CA PHE A 13 5.39 -1.94 0.52
C PHE A 13 5.53 -1.84 2.04
N MET A 14 5.54 -2.97 2.74
CA MET A 14 5.77 -2.97 4.18
C MET A 14 7.13 -2.36 4.51
N ASP A 15 8.17 -2.74 3.77
CA ASP A 15 9.51 -2.19 3.97
C ASP A 15 9.58 -0.70 3.65
N ILE A 16 8.91 -0.27 2.59
CA ILE A 16 8.85 1.16 2.23
C ILE A 16 8.18 1.95 3.36
N ILE A 17 7.07 1.46 3.86
CA ILE A 17 6.33 2.13 4.93
C ILE A 17 7.18 2.29 6.18
N THR A 18 7.87 1.25 6.60
CA THR A 18 8.66 1.28 7.84
C THR A 18 10.01 1.95 7.66
N ASP A 19 10.75 1.60 6.60
CA ASP A 19 12.14 2.03 6.43
C ASP A 19 12.28 3.38 5.74
N GLN A 20 11.46 3.66 4.74
CA GLN A 20 11.57 4.89 3.96
C GLN A 20 10.65 5.99 4.48
N LEU A 21 9.43 5.65 4.84
CA LEU A 21 8.46 6.64 5.31
C LEU A 21 8.49 6.83 6.83
N GLY A 22 9.12 5.91 7.55
CA GLY A 22 9.23 5.99 9.01
C GLY A 22 7.91 5.89 9.74
N LEU A 23 6.94 5.18 9.16
CA LEU A 23 5.62 5.00 9.74
C LEU A 23 5.53 3.64 10.42
N ASP A 24 4.64 3.52 11.39
CA ASP A 24 4.33 2.22 11.98
C ASP A 24 3.51 1.39 11.01
N LEU A 25 3.79 0.10 10.99
CA LEU A 25 3.01 -0.86 10.25
C LEU A 25 2.30 -1.76 11.23
N ASN A 26 0.97 -1.77 11.21
CA ASN A 26 0.18 -2.61 12.08
C ASN A 26 -0.40 -3.78 11.29
N ALA A 27 0.18 -4.97 11.48
CA ALA A 27 -0.28 -6.18 10.80
C ALA A 27 -1.50 -6.80 11.50
N GLU A 28 -1.75 -6.43 12.74
CA GLU A 28 -2.81 -7.05 13.56
C GLU A 28 -3.95 -6.10 13.92
N HIS A 29 -3.98 -4.96 13.34
CA HIS A 29 -5.04 -3.96 13.36
C HIS A 29 -5.63 -3.62 14.73
N ALA A 30 -4.92 -3.37 15.72
CA ALA A 30 -5.58 -3.06 16.97
C ALA A 30 -4.93 -2.00 17.81
N LYS A 31 -3.72 -1.62 17.55
CA LYS A 31 -3.04 -0.66 18.40
C LYS A 31 -2.50 0.51 17.62
N LEU A 32 -2.96 1.68 17.98
CA LEU A 32 -2.32 2.91 17.54
C LEU A 32 -1.04 3.07 18.32
N SER A 33 0.06 3.26 17.62
CA SER A 33 1.32 3.58 18.25
C SER A 33 1.35 5.05 18.60
N SER A 34 1.82 5.38 19.79
CA SER A 34 2.06 6.76 20.18
C SER A 34 3.44 7.25 19.77
N ASP A 35 4.29 6.37 19.26
CA ASP A 35 5.69 6.68 18.95
C ASP A 35 5.89 7.28 17.58
N THR A 36 4.94 7.08 16.67
CA THR A 36 5.00 7.61 15.32
C THR A 36 3.82 8.52 15.04
N ASP A 37 3.95 9.33 13.99
CA ASP A 37 2.88 10.25 13.60
C ASP A 37 1.65 9.53 13.07
N ALA A 38 1.84 8.43 12.37
CA ALA A 38 0.74 7.67 11.80
C ALA A 38 1.06 6.19 11.73
N THR A 39 0.00 5.37 11.74
CA THR A 39 0.10 3.93 11.57
C THR A 39 -0.62 3.53 10.30
N VAL A 40 0.00 2.63 9.53
CA VAL A 40 -0.54 2.14 8.27
C VAL A 40 -0.86 0.65 8.42
N TRP A 41 -2.01 0.25 7.92
CA TRP A 41 -2.43 -1.14 7.89
C TRP A 41 -2.81 -1.51 6.46
N ILE A 42 -2.29 -2.63 5.95
CA ILE A 42 -2.72 -3.19 4.67
C ILE A 42 -3.97 -4.04 4.95
N VAL A 43 -5.12 -3.52 4.52
CA VAL A 43 -6.42 -4.08 4.86
C VAL A 43 -6.83 -5.18 3.90
N GLU A 44 -6.61 -4.95 2.62
CA GLU A 44 -7.11 -5.82 1.57
C GLU A 44 -6.23 -5.76 0.34
N MET A 45 -6.14 -6.88 -0.34
CA MET A 45 -5.49 -6.98 -1.65
C MET A 45 -6.41 -7.75 -2.58
N ASP A 46 -6.60 -7.20 -3.77
CA ASP A 46 -7.54 -7.74 -4.74
C ASP A 46 -6.86 -7.65 -6.11
N GLU A 47 -6.92 -8.71 -6.87
CA GLU A 47 -6.13 -8.81 -8.10
C GLU A 47 -6.95 -9.37 -9.25
N THR A 48 -6.83 -8.75 -10.42
CA THR A 48 -7.42 -9.24 -11.65
C THR A 48 -6.32 -9.54 -12.66
N PHE A 49 -6.58 -10.48 -13.55
CA PHE A 49 -5.60 -10.97 -14.51
C PHE A 49 -6.13 -10.86 -15.92
N THR A 50 -5.25 -10.41 -16.83
CA THR A 50 -5.54 -10.37 -18.25
C THR A 50 -4.45 -11.12 -19.00
N PRO A 51 -4.78 -12.16 -19.80
CA PRO A 51 -3.77 -12.88 -20.55
C PRO A 51 -3.07 -11.98 -21.56
N ILE A 52 -1.75 -12.17 -21.70
CA ILE A 52 -0.98 -11.47 -22.71
C ILE A 52 -0.89 -12.37 -23.94
N ARG A 53 -1.39 -11.89 -25.07
CA ARG A 53 -1.39 -12.67 -26.32
C ARG A 53 0.03 -12.97 -26.77
N GLY A 54 0.26 -14.24 -27.12
CA GLY A 54 1.55 -14.68 -27.67
C GLY A 54 2.63 -14.90 -26.64
N SER A 55 2.31 -14.77 -25.33
CA SER A 55 3.29 -14.94 -24.27
C SER A 55 3.12 -16.22 -23.45
N GLY A 56 2.43 -17.21 -23.98
CA GLY A 56 2.19 -18.45 -23.26
C GLY A 56 1.37 -18.20 -21.98
N ASN A 57 1.97 -18.43 -20.82
CA ASN A 57 1.31 -18.21 -19.52
C ASN A 57 1.56 -16.82 -18.93
N GLY A 58 1.97 -15.85 -19.77
CA GLY A 58 2.13 -14.48 -19.35
C GLY A 58 0.80 -13.80 -19.05
N GLN A 59 0.77 -13.01 -17.96
CA GLN A 59 -0.40 -12.29 -17.50
C GLN A 59 -0.05 -10.84 -17.21
N LEU A 60 -0.98 -9.96 -17.56
CA LEU A 60 -0.97 -8.59 -17.02
C LEU A 60 -1.87 -8.59 -15.80
N SER A 61 -1.30 -8.30 -14.67
CA SER A 61 -2.03 -8.29 -13.40
C SER A 61 -2.30 -6.86 -12.97
N SER A 62 -3.50 -6.62 -12.49
CA SER A 62 -3.87 -5.37 -11.84
C SER A 62 -4.16 -5.68 -10.37
N LEU A 63 -3.26 -5.26 -9.50
CA LEU A 63 -3.36 -5.51 -8.07
C LEU A 63 -3.78 -4.23 -7.37
N ASN A 64 -4.91 -4.29 -6.67
CA ASN A 64 -5.35 -3.20 -5.81
C ASN A 64 -4.93 -3.52 -4.38
N ILE A 65 -4.20 -2.59 -3.76
CA ILE A 65 -3.84 -2.70 -2.35
C ILE A 65 -4.56 -1.57 -1.61
N GLU A 66 -5.35 -1.95 -0.61
CA GLU A 66 -6.03 -0.99 0.23
C GLU A 66 -5.27 -0.81 1.53
N PHE A 67 -4.90 0.44 1.80
CA PHE A 67 -4.23 0.84 3.03
C PHE A 67 -5.21 1.61 3.91
N GLN A 68 -5.15 1.35 5.20
CA GLN A 68 -5.79 2.19 6.19
C GLN A 68 -4.72 2.94 6.95
N VAL A 69 -4.90 4.26 7.08
CA VAL A 69 -3.94 5.13 7.77
C VAL A 69 -4.67 5.82 8.90
N PHE A 70 -4.14 5.74 10.11
CA PHE A 70 -4.76 6.41 11.24
C PHE A 70 -3.71 7.04 12.15
N SER A 71 -4.14 8.07 12.87
CA SER A 71 -3.27 8.79 13.79
C SER A 71 -4.10 9.36 14.93
N SER A 72 -3.55 9.26 16.13
CA SER A 72 -4.08 9.95 17.31
C SER A 72 -3.53 11.36 17.44
N ARG A 73 -2.56 11.74 16.60
CA ARG A 73 -1.90 13.05 16.66
C ARG A 73 -2.56 14.11 15.78
N GLY A 74 -3.50 13.72 14.96
CA GLY A 74 -4.27 14.65 14.17
C GLY A 74 -4.27 14.37 12.69
N GLU A 75 -5.08 15.13 11.97
CA GLU A 75 -5.31 14.87 10.55
C GLU A 75 -4.11 15.19 9.67
N THR A 76 -3.26 16.15 10.08
CA THR A 76 -2.07 16.48 9.28
C THR A 76 -1.16 15.27 9.08
N ALA A 77 -0.95 14.48 10.14
CA ALA A 77 -0.14 13.28 10.06
C ALA A 77 -0.75 12.24 9.13
N VAL A 78 -2.08 12.08 9.17
CA VAL A 78 -2.78 11.14 8.30
C VAL A 78 -2.68 11.56 6.84
N HIS A 79 -2.96 12.83 6.54
CA HIS A 79 -2.88 13.31 5.16
C HIS A 79 -1.46 13.23 4.61
N LYS A 80 -0.46 13.56 5.42
CA LYS A 80 0.94 13.44 5.02
C LYS A 80 1.27 12.00 4.66
N ALA A 81 0.86 11.04 5.48
CA ALA A 81 1.12 9.63 5.22
C ALA A 81 0.44 9.15 3.94
N VAL A 82 -0.81 9.57 3.71
CA VAL A 82 -1.53 9.22 2.48
C VAL A 82 -0.78 9.76 1.25
N TYR A 83 -0.36 11.01 1.27
CA TYR A 83 0.38 11.58 0.14
C TYR A 83 1.75 10.93 -0.04
N ASP A 84 2.43 10.55 1.03
CA ASP A 84 3.68 9.82 0.94
C ASP A 84 3.49 8.45 0.27
N LEU A 85 2.39 7.77 0.57
CA LEU A 85 2.05 6.50 -0.08
C LEU A 85 1.74 6.71 -1.57
N ILE A 86 1.03 7.78 -1.91
CA ILE A 86 0.67 8.09 -3.30
C ILE A 86 1.93 8.34 -4.15
N LYS A 87 2.98 8.87 -3.56
CA LYS A 87 4.23 9.18 -4.28
C LYS A 87 5.08 7.96 -4.59
N ILE A 88 4.76 6.78 -4.04
CA ILE A 88 5.50 5.56 -4.34
C ILE A 88 5.27 5.20 -5.81
N ASP A 89 6.34 5.02 -6.56
CA ASP A 89 6.26 4.66 -7.97
C ASP A 89 7.18 3.48 -8.31
N ALA A 90 7.13 3.06 -9.55
CA ALA A 90 7.85 1.88 -10.02
C ALA A 90 9.39 2.03 -9.96
N THR A 91 9.89 3.25 -9.78
CA THR A 91 11.34 3.48 -9.65
C THR A 91 11.85 3.27 -8.22
N ASN A 92 10.97 3.03 -7.26
CA ASN A 92 11.39 2.81 -5.89
C ASN A 92 12.31 1.60 -5.78
N PRO A 93 13.50 1.74 -5.16
CA PRO A 93 14.47 0.64 -5.09
C PRO A 93 13.93 -0.64 -4.49
N ARG A 94 13.07 -0.56 -3.49
CA ARG A 94 12.48 -1.74 -2.87
C ARG A 94 11.59 -2.51 -3.84
N LEU A 95 10.89 -1.81 -4.72
CA LEU A 95 10.05 -2.44 -5.73
C LEU A 95 10.91 -3.03 -6.85
N ILE A 96 11.98 -2.34 -7.25
CA ILE A 96 12.92 -2.85 -8.25
C ILE A 96 13.57 -4.14 -7.77
N GLU A 97 13.92 -4.24 -6.50
CA GLU A 97 14.55 -5.42 -5.90
C GLU A 97 13.66 -6.66 -5.95
N THR A 98 12.35 -6.51 -6.10
CA THR A 98 11.46 -7.66 -6.23
C THR A 98 11.68 -8.44 -7.52
N GLY A 99 12.28 -7.81 -8.52
CA GLY A 99 12.43 -8.41 -9.85
C GLY A 99 11.13 -8.44 -10.65
N ILE A 100 10.06 -7.89 -10.13
CA ILE A 100 8.76 -7.86 -10.80
C ILE A 100 8.73 -6.68 -11.76
N ARG A 101 8.25 -6.93 -12.98
CA ARG A 101 8.12 -5.86 -13.98
C ARG A 101 6.85 -5.07 -13.74
N ILE A 102 6.99 -3.99 -12.98
CA ILE A 102 5.88 -3.10 -12.67
C ILE A 102 5.73 -2.11 -13.82
N MET A 103 4.52 -2.05 -14.37
CA MET A 103 4.21 -1.16 -15.48
C MET A 103 3.79 0.22 -14.98
N ASP A 104 3.00 0.24 -13.90
CA ASP A 104 2.41 1.47 -13.41
C ASP A 104 1.89 1.31 -11.99
N ILE A 105 1.91 2.42 -11.23
CA ILE A 105 1.29 2.47 -9.90
C ILE A 105 0.48 3.75 -9.85
N ASN A 106 -0.82 3.63 -9.58
CA ASN A 106 -1.73 4.78 -9.55
C ASN A 106 -2.65 4.74 -8.34
N PRO A 107 -2.91 5.90 -7.73
CA PRO A 107 -3.98 5.96 -6.73
C PRO A 107 -5.33 5.82 -7.42
N VAL A 108 -6.20 5.01 -6.83
CA VAL A 108 -7.54 4.76 -7.36
C VAL A 108 -8.57 5.58 -6.60
N ALA A 109 -8.47 5.55 -5.27
CA ALA A 109 -9.42 6.23 -4.42
C ALA A 109 -8.82 6.50 -3.05
N SER A 110 -9.27 7.55 -2.42
CA SER A 110 -8.93 7.85 -1.04
C SER A 110 -10.15 8.42 -0.33
N LYS A 111 -10.33 8.03 0.92
CA LYS A 111 -11.43 8.48 1.75
C LYS A 111 -10.91 8.78 3.15
N THR A 112 -11.34 9.89 3.72
CA THR A 112 -10.96 10.27 5.08
C THR A 112 -12.21 10.39 5.94
N ALA A 113 -12.16 9.83 7.14
CA ALA A 113 -13.26 9.90 8.10
C ALA A 113 -12.72 10.33 9.47
N TRP A 114 -13.52 11.10 10.17
CA TRP A 114 -13.22 11.57 11.51
C TRP A 114 -14.04 10.78 12.52
N GLU A 115 -13.34 10.18 13.51
CA GLU A 115 -13.99 9.38 14.54
C GLU A 115 -14.41 10.27 15.70
N ASP A 116 -15.62 10.80 15.61
CA ASP A 116 -16.14 11.76 16.59
C ASP A 116 -16.43 11.16 17.95
N ASP A 117 -16.65 9.86 18.00
CA ASP A 117 -17.02 9.15 19.23
C ASP A 117 -15.84 8.86 20.14
N SER A 118 -14.63 9.07 19.68
CA SER A 118 -13.46 8.85 20.52
C SER A 118 -13.10 10.14 21.24
N SER A 119 -12.81 10.03 22.52
CA SER A 119 -12.39 11.19 23.31
C SER A 119 -11.09 11.80 22.81
N ASP A 120 -10.33 11.04 22.05
CA ASP A 120 -9.03 11.46 21.52
C ASP A 120 -9.11 11.98 20.08
N GLY A 121 -10.26 11.82 19.43
CA GLY A 121 -10.54 12.42 18.13
C GLY A 121 -9.60 12.05 17.02
N TYR A 122 -9.36 10.78 16.78
CA TYR A 122 -8.45 10.42 15.72
C TYR A 122 -9.11 10.37 14.34
N VAL A 123 -8.27 10.44 13.32
CA VAL A 123 -8.66 10.49 11.92
C VAL A 123 -8.20 9.19 11.25
N VAL A 124 -9.07 8.64 10.40
CA VAL A 124 -8.79 7.44 9.63
C VAL A 124 -8.92 7.75 8.15
N ALA A 125 -7.93 7.41 7.37
CA ALA A 125 -7.98 7.51 5.92
C ALA A 125 -7.83 6.13 5.29
N THR A 126 -8.49 5.92 4.18
CA THR A 126 -8.36 4.73 3.36
C THR A 126 -7.79 5.14 2.01
N LEU A 127 -6.77 4.45 1.55
CA LEU A 127 -6.15 4.69 0.25
C LEU A 127 -6.04 3.38 -0.50
N THR A 128 -6.48 3.38 -1.76
CA THR A 128 -6.28 2.22 -2.64
C THR A 128 -5.30 2.59 -3.74
N LEU A 129 -4.23 1.83 -3.86
CA LEU A 129 -3.28 1.94 -4.96
C LEU A 129 -3.47 0.77 -5.91
N LYS A 130 -3.41 1.06 -7.21
CA LYS A 130 -3.48 0.05 -8.24
C LYS A 130 -2.09 -0.13 -8.85
N ILE A 131 -1.62 -1.38 -8.85
CA ILE A 131 -0.31 -1.74 -9.39
C ILE A 131 -0.52 -2.66 -10.57
N ASP A 132 -0.13 -2.20 -11.76
CA ASP A 132 -0.17 -3.01 -12.97
C ASP A 132 1.22 -3.60 -13.19
N TYR A 133 1.30 -4.92 -13.29
CA TYR A 133 2.57 -5.59 -13.48
C TYR A 133 2.42 -6.83 -14.36
N GLN A 134 3.52 -7.30 -14.93
CA GLN A 134 3.57 -8.50 -15.73
C GLN A 134 4.10 -9.67 -14.92
N ALA A 135 3.45 -10.81 -15.06
CA ALA A 135 3.86 -12.03 -14.37
C ALA A 135 3.66 -13.24 -15.28
N ARG A 136 4.36 -14.32 -14.96
CA ARG A 136 4.14 -15.63 -15.56
C ARG A 136 3.82 -16.61 -14.44
N PHE A 137 2.80 -17.38 -14.65
CA PHE A 137 2.34 -18.34 -13.67
C PHE A 137 2.45 -19.77 -14.15
#